data_b56a25f25a47aae3f7e8634b7ec04ac9
#
_entry.id   b56a25f25a47aae3f7e8634b7ec04ac9
#
_cell.length_a   1.000
_cell.length_b   1.000
_cell.length_c   1.000
_cell.angle_alpha   90.00
_cell.angle_beta   90.00
_cell.angle_gamma   90.00
#
_symmetry.space_group_name_H-M   'P 1'
#
loop_
_entity.id
_entity.type
_entity.pdbx_description
1 polymer ?
#
loop_
_entity_poly.entity_id
_entity_poly.type
_entity_poly.pdbx_seq_one_letter_code
_entity_poly.pdbx_strand_id
1 'polypeptide(L)'
;NLRELRALRGLKGREKLSLTLRLLLLLTLILALPGLSTPSKSEQLSVLYLLDISDSVSQAQQADALAFIEQDIASKPPDDLAGLIVFGGNALVEIPLSAAPNIDGIRSIPATGQTDIGEALTLAQALFPSNTAKRIVLFSDGINTQGDVAEAVRIAATNGIDILTLPLAAETPSDVAITALDLPTQLFEGERFE
;
A
#
# COMPACT_ATOMS: atom_id res chain seq x y z
N ASN A 1 33.22 -37.24 -21.42
CA ASN A 1 33.57 -38.63 -21.77
C ASN A 1 33.62 -38.79 -23.28
N LEU A 2 34.84 -39.02 -23.82
CA LEU A 2 35.11 -39.13 -25.28
C LEU A 2 34.37 -40.29 -25.97
N ARG A 3 33.79 -41.22 -25.23
CA ARG A 3 32.98 -42.33 -25.75
C ARG A 3 31.58 -41.89 -26.21
N GLU A 4 30.96 -40.96 -25.52
CA GLU A 4 29.64 -40.43 -25.88
C GLU A 4 29.67 -39.62 -27.18
N LEU A 5 30.73 -38.83 -27.38
CA LEU A 5 30.92 -38.04 -28.60
C LEU A 5 31.18 -38.90 -29.84
N ARG A 6 31.74 -40.16 -29.68
CA ARG A 6 31.92 -41.09 -30.76
C ARG A 6 30.61 -41.77 -31.19
N ALA A 7 29.67 -41.99 -30.27
CA ALA A 7 28.35 -42.56 -30.59
C ALA A 7 27.53 -41.67 -31.53
N LEU A 8 27.66 -40.36 -31.41
CA LEU A 8 26.97 -39.38 -32.25
C LEU A 8 27.48 -39.34 -33.70
N ARG A 9 28.72 -39.85 -33.96
CA ARG A 9 29.34 -39.83 -35.30
C ARG A 9 28.86 -40.96 -36.20
N GLY A 10 28.23 -42.00 -35.62
CA GLY A 10 27.75 -43.18 -36.35
C GLY A 10 26.28 -43.13 -36.77
N LEU A 11 25.51 -42.17 -36.36
CA LEU A 11 24.10 -42.06 -36.66
C LEU A 11 23.86 -41.73 -38.13
N LYS A 12 23.00 -42.51 -38.81
CA LYS A 12 22.58 -42.23 -40.17
C LYS A 12 21.87 -40.85 -40.21
N GLY A 13 21.94 -40.15 -41.35
CA GLY A 13 21.43 -38.78 -41.46
C GLY A 13 20.01 -38.54 -40.91
N ARG A 14 19.12 -39.53 -41.03
CA ARG A 14 17.73 -39.48 -40.52
C ARG A 14 17.67 -39.51 -38.98
N GLU A 15 18.58 -40.24 -38.32
CA GLU A 15 18.63 -40.29 -36.83
C GLU A 15 19.19 -39.03 -36.23
N LYS A 16 20.18 -38.40 -36.89
CA LYS A 16 20.70 -37.09 -36.52
C LYS A 16 19.64 -36.01 -36.65
N LEU A 17 18.87 -36.02 -37.75
CA LEU A 17 17.76 -35.09 -37.95
C LEU A 17 16.66 -35.26 -36.87
N SER A 18 16.33 -36.51 -36.53
CA SER A 18 15.35 -36.82 -35.49
C SER A 18 15.82 -36.35 -34.11
N LEU A 19 17.10 -36.51 -33.77
CA LEU A 19 17.70 -36.07 -32.51
C LEU A 19 17.73 -34.54 -32.40
N THR A 20 18.13 -33.86 -33.49
CA THR A 20 18.13 -32.39 -33.51
C THR A 20 16.74 -31.82 -33.39
N LEU A 21 15.73 -32.42 -34.04
CA LEU A 21 14.34 -31.97 -33.93
C LEU A 21 13.78 -32.15 -32.52
N ARG A 22 14.12 -33.24 -31.83
CA ARG A 22 13.71 -33.48 -30.42
C ARG A 22 14.39 -32.50 -29.47
N LEU A 23 15.69 -32.22 -29.66
CA LEU A 23 16.42 -31.26 -28.88
C LEU A 23 15.86 -29.84 -29.07
N LEU A 24 15.52 -29.48 -30.31
CA LEU A 24 14.92 -28.17 -30.63
C LEU A 24 13.51 -28.05 -30.01
N LEU A 25 12.73 -29.13 -30.03
CA LEU A 25 11.41 -29.16 -29.38
C LEU A 25 11.50 -29.06 -27.86
N LEU A 26 12.46 -29.75 -27.25
CA LEU A 26 12.73 -29.60 -25.80
C LEU A 26 13.20 -28.18 -25.45
N LEU A 27 14.06 -27.60 -26.26
CA LEU A 27 14.53 -26.23 -26.08
C LEU A 27 13.38 -25.23 -26.19
N THR A 28 12.52 -25.37 -27.20
CA THR A 28 11.34 -24.52 -27.35
C THR A 28 10.34 -24.70 -26.20
N LEU A 29 10.17 -25.95 -25.71
CA LEU A 29 9.32 -26.24 -24.57
C LEU A 29 9.86 -25.57 -23.28
N ILE A 30 11.18 -25.61 -23.06
CA ILE A 30 11.82 -24.96 -21.91
C ILE A 30 11.69 -23.44 -22.03
N LEU A 31 11.85 -22.86 -23.21
CA LEU A 31 11.68 -21.44 -23.47
C LEU A 31 10.21 -20.99 -23.41
N ALA A 32 9.27 -21.91 -23.65
CA ALA A 32 7.83 -21.65 -23.53
C ALA A 32 7.29 -21.82 -22.11
N LEU A 33 8.11 -22.32 -21.16
CA LEU A 33 7.72 -22.33 -19.74
C LEU A 33 7.46 -20.89 -19.28
N PRO A 34 6.25 -20.60 -18.78
CA PRO A 34 5.87 -19.25 -18.38
C PRO A 34 6.66 -18.83 -17.14
N GLY A 35 7.65 -18.03 -17.34
CA GLY A 35 8.54 -17.56 -16.28
C GLY A 35 9.48 -16.44 -16.72
N LEU A 36 9.58 -16.17 -18.01
CA LEU A 36 10.26 -14.99 -18.53
C LEU A 36 9.29 -13.78 -18.55
N SER A 37 8.61 -13.54 -17.43
CA SER A 37 8.14 -12.19 -17.13
C SER A 37 9.39 -11.38 -16.88
N THR A 38 9.90 -10.70 -17.91
CA THR A 38 10.74 -9.55 -17.68
C THR A 38 9.84 -8.56 -16.92
N PRO A 39 10.10 -8.22 -15.65
CA PRO A 39 9.42 -7.11 -15.05
C PRO A 39 9.76 -5.91 -15.95
N SER A 40 8.75 -5.44 -16.70
CA SER A 40 8.86 -4.15 -17.36
C SER A 40 9.01 -3.17 -16.20
N LYS A 41 10.25 -2.73 -15.94
CA LYS A 41 10.46 -1.58 -15.06
C LYS A 41 9.74 -0.44 -15.75
N SER A 42 8.52 -0.19 -15.31
CA SER A 42 7.91 1.11 -15.57
C SER A 42 8.89 2.13 -14.97
N GLU A 43 9.45 2.98 -15.79
CA GLU A 43 10.34 4.03 -15.30
C GLU A 43 9.56 5.04 -14.46
N GLN A 44 8.25 5.13 -14.65
CA GLN A 44 7.34 6.06 -13.95
C GLN A 44 6.79 5.41 -12.67
N LEU A 45 6.94 6.08 -11.55
CA LEU A 45 6.37 5.71 -10.26
C LEU A 45 5.08 6.50 -10.00
N SER A 46 4.05 5.82 -9.51
CA SER A 46 2.84 6.44 -8.98
C SER A 46 2.80 6.24 -7.47
N VAL A 47 2.74 7.32 -6.72
CA VAL A 47 2.69 7.31 -5.25
C VAL A 47 1.35 7.88 -4.80
N LEU A 48 0.62 7.12 -3.98
CA LEU A 48 -0.56 7.61 -3.27
C LEU A 48 -0.25 7.69 -1.78
N TYR A 49 -0.32 8.90 -1.25
CA TYR A 49 -0.25 9.16 0.17
C TYR A 49 -1.64 8.98 0.78
N LEU A 50 -1.73 8.21 1.85
CA LEU A 50 -2.93 8.01 2.64
C LEU A 50 -2.71 8.64 4.00
N LEU A 51 -3.47 9.68 4.31
CA LEU A 51 -3.34 10.41 5.57
C LEU A 51 -4.57 10.17 6.45
N ASP A 52 -4.33 9.59 7.61
CA ASP A 52 -5.32 9.42 8.65
C ASP A 52 -5.63 10.77 9.31
N ILE A 53 -6.89 11.17 9.26
CA ILE A 53 -7.40 12.39 9.93
C ILE A 53 -8.55 12.05 10.89
N SER A 54 -8.57 10.82 11.42
CA SER A 54 -9.48 10.40 12.47
C SER A 54 -9.22 11.13 13.78
N ASP A 55 -10.17 11.10 14.70
CA ASP A 55 -10.09 11.81 16.01
C ASP A 55 -8.93 11.31 16.90
N SER A 56 -8.35 10.14 16.62
CA SER A 56 -7.17 9.61 17.32
C SER A 56 -5.86 10.30 16.90
N VAL A 57 -5.85 10.97 15.73
CA VAL A 57 -4.68 11.65 15.19
C VAL A 57 -4.79 13.15 15.44
N SER A 58 -3.86 13.71 16.20
CA SER A 58 -3.88 15.14 16.54
C SER A 58 -3.65 16.04 15.31
N GLN A 59 -4.16 17.27 15.35
CA GLN A 59 -3.93 18.22 14.26
C GLN A 59 -2.45 18.53 14.02
N ALA A 60 -1.62 18.48 15.07
CA ALA A 60 -0.18 18.67 14.94
C ALA A 60 0.45 17.53 14.10
N GLN A 61 0.08 16.29 14.39
CA GLN A 61 0.55 15.13 13.62
C GLN A 61 0.08 15.16 12.17
N GLN A 62 -1.18 15.55 11.93
CA GLN A 62 -1.70 15.75 10.58
C GLN A 62 -0.90 16.81 9.82
N ALA A 63 -0.57 17.93 10.47
CA ALA A 63 0.22 19.00 9.87
C ALA A 63 1.65 18.57 9.58
N ASP A 64 2.30 17.83 10.48
CA ASP A 64 3.66 17.30 10.28
C ASP A 64 3.70 16.29 9.13
N ALA A 65 2.70 15.40 9.06
CA ALA A 65 2.59 14.46 7.96
C ALA A 65 2.35 15.17 6.61
N LEU A 66 1.49 16.19 6.60
CA LEU A 66 1.24 16.96 5.38
C LEU A 66 2.50 17.70 4.91
N ALA A 67 3.25 18.32 5.83
CA ALA A 67 4.52 18.95 5.50
C ALA A 67 5.55 17.97 4.93
N PHE A 68 5.61 16.75 5.47
CA PHE A 68 6.44 15.69 4.92
C PHE A 68 6.01 15.32 3.49
N ILE A 69 4.71 15.15 3.25
CA ILE A 69 4.15 14.83 1.94
C ILE A 69 4.47 15.92 0.92
N GLU A 70 4.31 17.19 1.30
CA GLU A 70 4.65 18.35 0.45
C GLU A 70 6.13 18.34 0.06
N GLN A 71 7.02 18.09 1.02
CA GLN A 71 8.46 18.02 0.77
C GLN A 71 8.84 16.86 -0.14
N ASP A 72 8.25 15.69 0.06
CA ASP A 72 8.50 14.50 -0.76
C ASP A 72 8.01 14.71 -2.20
N ILE A 73 6.81 15.25 -2.38
CA ILE A 73 6.25 15.63 -3.69
C ILE A 73 7.13 16.68 -4.40
N ALA A 74 7.66 17.65 -3.67
CA ALA A 74 8.53 18.68 -4.26
C ALA A 74 9.87 18.10 -4.77
N SER A 75 10.31 17.00 -4.19
CA SER A 75 11.57 16.32 -4.54
C SER A 75 11.43 15.21 -5.58
N LYS A 76 10.19 14.79 -5.93
CA LYS A 76 9.95 13.69 -6.86
C LYS A 76 10.45 13.98 -8.28
N PRO A 77 10.81 12.96 -9.08
CA PRO A 77 11.04 13.12 -10.51
C PRO A 77 9.82 13.72 -11.23
N PRO A 78 10.02 14.54 -12.28
CA PRO A 78 8.93 15.27 -12.94
C PRO A 78 7.89 14.34 -13.60
N ASP A 79 8.31 13.16 -14.05
CA ASP A 79 7.43 12.20 -14.72
C ASP A 79 6.63 11.33 -13.74
N ASP A 80 7.03 11.25 -12.48
CA ASP A 80 6.32 10.47 -11.46
C ASP A 80 4.98 11.12 -11.09
N LEU A 81 4.02 10.27 -10.75
CA LEU A 81 2.70 10.72 -10.32
C LEU A 81 2.60 10.68 -8.80
N ALA A 82 1.97 11.69 -8.24
CA ALA A 82 1.64 11.69 -6.82
C ALA A 82 0.20 12.15 -6.59
N GLY A 83 -0.43 11.68 -5.53
CA GLY A 83 -1.78 12.06 -5.11
C GLY A 83 -1.97 11.84 -3.62
N LEU A 84 -3.02 12.43 -3.05
CA LEU A 84 -3.34 12.37 -1.62
C LEU A 84 -4.77 11.88 -1.41
N ILE A 85 -4.92 10.91 -0.54
CA ILE A 85 -6.19 10.44 0.01
C ILE A 85 -6.18 10.78 1.49
N VAL A 86 -7.26 11.36 1.99
CA VAL A 86 -7.48 11.53 3.42
C VAL A 86 -8.57 10.56 3.86
N PHE A 87 -8.44 10.00 5.06
CA PHE A 87 -9.39 9.02 5.55
C PHE A 87 -9.63 9.11 7.06
N GLY A 88 -10.73 8.57 7.47
CA GLY A 88 -11.19 8.25 8.80
C GLY A 88 -12.11 7.06 8.68
N GLY A 89 -13.37 7.16 9.04
CA GLY A 89 -14.38 6.12 8.82
C GLY A 89 -14.77 5.88 7.36
N ASN A 90 -14.34 6.76 6.46
CA ASN A 90 -14.42 6.63 5.00
C ASN A 90 -13.21 7.32 4.36
N ALA A 91 -12.91 6.97 3.10
CA ALA A 91 -11.78 7.51 2.36
C ALA A 91 -12.21 8.47 1.27
N LEU A 92 -11.51 9.60 1.12
CA LEU A 92 -11.80 10.64 0.13
C LEU A 92 -10.52 11.04 -0.61
N VAL A 93 -10.63 11.21 -1.93
CA VAL A 93 -9.52 11.71 -2.75
C VAL A 93 -9.40 13.22 -2.54
N GLU A 94 -8.35 13.65 -1.85
CA GLU A 94 -8.03 15.07 -1.67
C GLU A 94 -7.34 15.64 -2.90
N ILE A 95 -6.32 14.93 -3.40
CA ILE A 95 -5.56 15.31 -4.57
C ILE A 95 -5.48 14.11 -5.52
N PRO A 96 -6.04 14.22 -6.72
CA PRO A 96 -5.93 13.16 -7.73
C PRO A 96 -4.47 12.91 -8.13
N LEU A 97 -4.15 11.68 -8.54
CA LEU A 97 -2.85 11.33 -9.12
C LEU A 97 -2.51 12.23 -10.30
N SER A 98 -1.44 12.98 -10.19
CA SER A 98 -0.94 13.85 -11.26
C SER A 98 0.58 14.02 -11.19
N ALA A 99 1.19 14.45 -12.31
CA ALA A 99 2.62 14.76 -12.36
C ALA A 99 2.97 16.05 -11.59
N ALA A 100 2.01 16.96 -11.46
CA ALA A 100 2.15 18.23 -10.74
C ALA A 100 1.00 18.43 -9.76
N PRO A 101 0.92 17.61 -8.68
CA PRO A 101 -0.10 17.79 -7.66
C PRO A 101 0.15 19.10 -6.90
N ASN A 102 -0.92 19.83 -6.64
CA ASN A 102 -0.87 21.03 -5.83
C ASN A 102 -1.56 20.75 -4.48
N ILE A 103 -0.80 20.84 -3.39
CA ILE A 103 -1.30 20.72 -2.03
C ILE A 103 -1.60 22.12 -1.51
N ASP A 104 -2.87 22.40 -1.25
CA ASP A 104 -3.34 23.68 -0.76
C ASP A 104 -4.16 23.45 0.52
N GLY A 105 -3.61 22.62 1.40
CA GLY A 105 -4.27 22.14 2.62
C GLY A 105 -5.26 20.99 2.36
N ILE A 106 -5.91 20.54 3.43
CA ILE A 106 -6.93 19.48 3.41
C ILE A 106 -8.31 20.15 3.41
N ARG A 107 -9.15 19.82 2.43
CA ARG A 107 -10.51 20.34 2.27
C ARG A 107 -11.58 19.26 2.43
N SER A 108 -11.23 18.02 2.17
CA SER A 108 -12.13 16.88 2.34
C SER A 108 -12.37 16.60 3.81
N ILE A 109 -13.59 16.24 4.16
CA ILE A 109 -14.03 15.98 5.53
C ILE A 109 -14.59 14.55 5.59
N PRO A 110 -13.75 13.53 5.81
CA PRO A 110 -14.24 12.18 6.10
C PRO A 110 -14.89 12.10 7.48
N ALA A 111 -15.55 10.99 7.77
CA ALA A 111 -16.07 10.72 9.11
C ALA A 111 -14.89 10.45 10.07
N THR A 112 -14.67 11.32 11.07
CA THR A 112 -13.47 11.25 11.91
C THR A 112 -13.58 10.34 13.13
N GLY A 113 -14.80 9.99 13.55
CA GLY A 113 -15.05 9.17 14.75
C GLY A 113 -14.69 7.69 14.61
N GLN A 114 -14.25 7.26 13.44
CA GLN A 114 -13.84 5.88 13.10
C GLN A 114 -12.66 5.91 12.16
N THR A 115 -11.98 4.76 11.99
CA THR A 115 -10.84 4.60 11.08
C THR A 115 -11.02 3.33 10.26
N ASP A 116 -11.07 3.47 8.92
CA ASP A 116 -11.11 2.37 7.95
C ASP A 116 -9.91 2.43 7.01
N ILE A 117 -8.80 1.83 7.45
CA ILE A 117 -7.59 1.69 6.63
C ILE A 117 -7.86 0.80 5.41
N GLY A 118 -8.74 -0.19 5.55
CA GLY A 118 -9.09 -1.13 4.47
C GLY A 118 -9.76 -0.41 3.30
N GLU A 119 -10.71 0.49 3.57
CA GLU A 119 -11.36 1.32 2.55
C GLU A 119 -10.35 2.25 1.87
N ALA A 120 -9.48 2.92 2.65
CA ALA A 120 -8.45 3.81 2.12
C ALA A 120 -7.48 3.07 1.17
N LEU A 121 -7.03 1.87 1.55
CA LEU A 121 -6.19 1.01 0.71
C LEU A 121 -6.94 0.56 -0.56
N THR A 122 -8.21 0.21 -0.45
CA THR A 122 -9.03 -0.22 -1.58
C THR A 122 -9.26 0.92 -2.57
N LEU A 123 -9.57 2.11 -2.08
CA LEU A 123 -9.69 3.31 -2.92
C LEU A 123 -8.38 3.62 -3.64
N ALA A 124 -7.26 3.59 -2.92
CA ALA A 124 -5.94 3.83 -3.51
C ALA A 124 -5.63 2.86 -4.65
N GLN A 125 -5.92 1.58 -4.45
CA GLN A 125 -5.69 0.54 -5.46
C GLN A 125 -6.47 0.81 -6.75
N ALA A 126 -7.69 1.30 -6.64
CA ALA A 126 -8.55 1.60 -7.78
C ALA A 126 -8.07 2.81 -8.61
N LEU A 127 -7.26 3.70 -8.03
CA LEU A 127 -6.79 4.93 -8.68
C LEU A 127 -5.49 4.76 -9.46
N PHE A 128 -4.74 3.68 -9.24
CA PHE A 128 -3.48 3.49 -9.92
C PHE A 128 -3.61 3.18 -11.41
N PRO A 129 -2.82 3.83 -12.27
CA PRO A 129 -2.68 3.43 -13.65
C PRO A 129 -2.10 2.02 -13.79
N SER A 130 -2.46 1.31 -14.88
CA SER A 130 -2.02 -0.08 -15.08
C SER A 130 -0.54 -0.22 -15.46
N ASN A 131 0.08 0.84 -15.97
CA ASN A 131 1.41 0.83 -16.60
C ASN A 131 2.50 1.55 -15.78
N THR A 132 2.29 1.79 -14.49
CA THR A 132 3.26 2.42 -13.59
C THR A 132 3.67 1.48 -12.45
N ALA A 133 4.86 1.69 -11.89
CA ALA A 133 5.19 1.16 -10.57
C ALA A 133 4.28 1.83 -9.53
N LYS A 134 3.82 1.09 -8.52
CA LYS A 134 2.76 1.55 -7.62
C LYS A 134 3.26 1.53 -6.19
N ARG A 135 3.09 2.63 -5.49
CA ARG A 135 3.43 2.73 -4.07
C ARG A 135 2.35 3.45 -3.31
N ILE A 136 2.01 2.89 -2.16
CA ILE A 136 1.16 3.52 -1.14
C ILE A 136 2.05 3.92 0.03
N VAL A 137 1.91 5.16 0.51
CA VAL A 137 2.54 5.64 1.74
C VAL A 137 1.43 5.96 2.72
N LEU A 138 1.32 5.15 3.76
CA LEU A 138 0.25 5.22 4.77
C LEU A 138 0.76 5.95 6.01
N PHE A 139 0.11 7.05 6.37
CA PHE A 139 0.29 7.79 7.63
C PHE A 139 -0.91 7.49 8.53
N SER A 140 -0.71 6.76 9.60
CA SER A 140 -1.75 6.40 10.58
C SER A 140 -1.09 6.05 11.92
N ASP A 141 -1.83 6.15 13.01
CA ASP A 141 -1.45 5.61 14.32
C ASP A 141 -1.57 4.07 14.39
N GLY A 142 -2.14 3.45 13.35
CA GLY A 142 -2.32 2.01 13.23
C GLY A 142 -3.58 1.48 13.92
N ILE A 143 -4.42 2.34 14.50
CA ILE A 143 -5.69 1.94 15.11
C ILE A 143 -6.75 1.85 14.03
N ASN A 144 -7.17 0.62 13.70
CA ASN A 144 -8.26 0.38 12.77
C ASN A 144 -9.52 0.00 13.54
N THR A 145 -10.64 0.70 13.33
CA THR A 145 -11.90 0.45 14.04
C THR A 145 -12.93 -0.26 13.18
N GLN A 146 -12.77 -0.26 11.86
CA GLN A 146 -13.68 -0.95 10.93
C GLN A 146 -12.95 -1.40 9.66
N GLY A 147 -13.63 -2.21 8.84
CA GLY A 147 -13.08 -2.75 7.60
C GLY A 147 -12.09 -3.90 7.80
N ASP A 148 -11.65 -4.50 6.70
CA ASP A 148 -10.68 -5.60 6.66
C ASP A 148 -9.36 -5.16 6.03
N VAL A 149 -8.46 -4.67 6.87
CA VAL A 149 -7.11 -4.23 6.45
C VAL A 149 -6.31 -5.39 5.87
N ALA A 150 -6.42 -6.60 6.45
CA ALA A 150 -5.63 -7.75 6.03
C ALA A 150 -5.98 -8.18 4.59
N GLU A 151 -7.28 -8.18 4.26
CA GLU A 151 -7.74 -8.47 2.91
C GLU A 151 -7.27 -7.39 1.92
N ALA A 152 -7.40 -6.10 2.27
CA ALA A 152 -6.96 -5.00 1.41
C ALA A 152 -5.44 -5.06 1.12
N VAL A 153 -4.63 -5.36 2.13
CA VAL A 153 -3.17 -5.54 1.99
C VAL A 153 -2.85 -6.76 1.11
N ARG A 154 -3.57 -7.87 1.27
CA ARG A 154 -3.38 -9.08 0.46
C ARG A 154 -3.66 -8.81 -1.02
N ILE A 155 -4.72 -8.06 -1.32
CA ILE A 155 -5.05 -7.67 -2.69
C ILE A 155 -3.98 -6.73 -3.26
N ALA A 156 -3.51 -5.74 -2.48
CA ALA A 156 -2.45 -4.84 -2.88
C ALA A 156 -1.16 -5.58 -3.23
N ALA A 157 -0.75 -6.54 -2.40
CA ALA A 157 0.43 -7.37 -2.64
C ALA A 157 0.29 -8.20 -3.93
N THR A 158 -0.91 -8.76 -4.19
CA THR A 158 -1.19 -9.52 -5.42
C THR A 158 -1.09 -8.63 -6.67
N ASN A 159 -1.47 -7.35 -6.54
CA ASN A 159 -1.39 -6.35 -7.60
C ASN A 159 0.01 -5.71 -7.74
N GLY A 160 1.00 -6.16 -6.99
CA GLY A 160 2.37 -5.64 -7.03
C GLY A 160 2.49 -4.21 -6.50
N ILE A 161 1.64 -3.82 -5.55
CA ILE A 161 1.67 -2.51 -4.91
C ILE A 161 2.56 -2.58 -3.68
N ASP A 162 3.56 -1.68 -3.63
CA ASP A 162 4.44 -1.50 -2.48
C ASP A 162 3.75 -0.63 -1.43
N ILE A 163 3.68 -1.10 -0.17
CA ILE A 163 3.05 -0.34 0.92
C ILE A 163 4.11 -0.01 1.95
N LEU A 164 4.32 1.28 2.17
CA LEU A 164 5.16 1.84 3.21
C LEU A 164 4.28 2.48 4.27
N THR A 165 4.47 2.10 5.54
CA THR A 165 3.75 2.69 6.67
C THR A 165 4.66 3.61 7.46
N LEU A 166 4.22 4.84 7.65
CA LEU A 166 4.85 5.84 8.50
C LEU A 166 3.94 6.07 9.73
N PRO A 167 4.34 5.57 10.90
CA PRO A 167 3.49 5.69 12.08
C PRO A 167 3.41 7.16 12.52
N LEU A 168 2.19 7.64 12.69
CA LEU A 168 1.93 8.87 13.42
C LEU A 168 2.03 8.49 14.89
N ALA A 169 3.12 8.92 15.56
CA ALA A 169 3.36 8.56 16.94
C ALA A 169 2.15 9.02 17.78
N ALA A 170 1.46 8.07 18.42
CA ALA A 170 0.43 8.43 19.37
C ALA A 170 1.10 9.30 20.43
N GLU A 171 0.73 10.59 20.51
CA GLU A 171 1.00 11.34 21.73
C GLU A 171 0.31 10.53 22.82
N THR A 172 1.06 10.04 23.80
CA THR A 172 0.44 9.52 25.01
C THR A 172 -0.26 10.70 25.65
N PRO A 173 -1.57 10.90 25.47
CA PRO A 173 -2.25 11.91 26.23
C PRO A 173 -2.06 11.52 27.68
N SER A 174 -1.95 12.52 28.56
CA SER A 174 -2.12 12.29 29.98
C SER A 174 -3.55 11.80 30.15
N ASP A 175 -3.72 10.47 29.99
CA ASP A 175 -5.02 9.82 30.00
C ASP A 175 -5.51 9.86 31.45
N VAL A 176 -6.48 10.74 31.71
CA VAL A 176 -7.18 10.79 32.99
C VAL A 176 -8.30 9.78 32.91
N ALA A 177 -7.99 8.54 33.23
CA ALA A 177 -9.00 7.51 33.36
C ALA A 177 -9.66 7.62 34.75
N ILE A 178 -11.00 7.70 34.78
CA ILE A 178 -11.77 7.48 35.99
C ILE A 178 -11.68 5.98 36.29
N THR A 179 -10.79 5.57 37.20
CA THR A 179 -10.55 4.17 37.53
C THR A 179 -11.56 3.60 38.52
N ALA A 180 -12.25 4.44 39.27
CA ALA A 180 -13.33 4.06 40.17
C ALA A 180 -14.28 5.22 40.40
N LEU A 181 -15.56 4.94 40.46
CA LEU A 181 -16.60 5.87 40.89
C LEU A 181 -17.26 5.23 42.13
N ASP A 182 -16.94 5.77 43.32
CA ASP A 182 -17.51 5.28 44.54
C ASP A 182 -18.78 6.12 44.86
N LEU A 183 -19.93 5.49 44.67
CA LEU A 183 -21.20 6.15 44.94
C LEU A 183 -21.80 5.56 46.26
N PRO A 184 -22.32 6.43 47.16
CA PRO A 184 -22.99 5.94 48.34
C PRO A 184 -24.23 5.13 47.96
N THR A 185 -24.45 4.02 48.65
CA THR A 185 -25.56 3.10 48.40
C THR A 185 -26.94 3.65 48.77
N GLN A 186 -26.98 4.79 49.48
CA GLN A 186 -28.21 5.50 49.84
C GLN A 186 -28.00 7.00 49.63
N LEU A 187 -28.90 7.63 48.91
CA LEU A 187 -28.90 9.07 48.66
C LEU A 187 -30.10 9.71 49.35
N PHE A 188 -29.86 10.80 50.07
CA PHE A 188 -30.91 11.61 50.64
C PHE A 188 -31.12 12.89 49.87
N GLU A 189 -32.37 13.35 49.76
CA GLU A 189 -32.70 14.58 49.02
C GLU A 189 -32.01 15.77 49.66
N GLY A 190 -31.18 16.52 48.91
CA GLY A 190 -30.44 17.70 49.37
C GLY A 190 -28.99 17.44 49.81
N GLU A 191 -28.47 16.21 49.74
CA GLU A 191 -27.10 15.85 50.06
C GLU A 191 -26.13 16.33 48.92
N ARG A 192 -25.04 17.00 49.30
CA ARG A 192 -23.98 17.39 48.34
C ARG A 192 -22.84 16.40 48.44
N PHE A 193 -22.36 15.96 47.30
CA PHE A 193 -21.18 15.10 47.16
C PHE A 193 -19.94 15.97 46.87
N GLU A 194 -18.82 15.64 47.48
CA GLU A 194 -17.48 16.14 47.16
C GLU A 194 -16.69 15.12 46.37
#